data_484103cc27010d1bd444a8b843a56a12
#
_entry.id   484103cc27010d1bd444a8b843a56a12
#
_cell.length_a   1.000
_cell.length_b   1.000
_cell.length_c   1.000
_cell.angle_alpha   90.00
_cell.angle_beta   90.00
_cell.angle_gamma   90.00
#
_symmetry.space_group_name_H-M   'P 1'
#
loop_
_entity.id
_entity.type
_entity.pdbx_description
1 polymer ?
#
loop_
_entity_poly.entity_id
_entity_poly.type
_entity_poly.pdbx_seq_one_letter_code
_entity_poly.pdbx_strand_id
1 'polypeptide(L)'
;MVRWADIPESLQNNMRTRTAPFEKTPWVEAPKLADSRVAIITTAAIHRHDDRPFTGHEGDYRVIPGDVDYRDLAMTHSSVNFDRSAYQQDVNVCFPLEHMRALVDSGEILSLIHI
;
A
#
# COMPACT_ATOMS: atom_id res chain seq x y z
N MET A 1 -6.21 8.74 -19.49
CA MET A 1 -5.92 7.35 -19.06
C MET A 1 -5.05 6.72 -20.15
N VAL A 2 -3.89 6.19 -19.82
CA VAL A 2 -2.99 5.53 -20.77
C VAL A 2 -3.61 4.20 -21.18
N ARG A 3 -3.77 3.94 -22.47
CA ARG A 3 -4.28 2.67 -22.99
C ARG A 3 -3.10 1.72 -23.25
N TRP A 4 -3.34 0.41 -23.21
CA TRP A 4 -2.32 -0.60 -23.50
C TRP A 4 -1.60 -0.36 -24.85
N ALA A 5 -2.36 0.03 -25.87
CA ALA A 5 -1.80 0.34 -27.20
C ALA A 5 -0.89 1.57 -27.23
N ASP A 6 -0.95 2.44 -26.22
CA ASP A 6 -0.11 3.64 -26.14
C ASP A 6 1.26 3.36 -25.47
N ILE A 7 1.45 2.14 -24.94
CA ILE A 7 2.69 1.71 -24.28
C ILE A 7 3.67 1.20 -25.33
N PRO A 8 4.97 1.59 -25.28
CA PRO A 8 5.99 1.05 -26.19
C PRO A 8 6.05 -0.47 -26.16
N GLU A 9 6.22 -1.11 -27.31
CA GLU A 9 6.16 -2.57 -27.46
C GLU A 9 7.19 -3.29 -26.56
N SER A 10 8.40 -2.72 -26.41
CA SER A 10 9.43 -3.25 -25.52
C SER A 10 8.97 -3.34 -24.06
N LEU A 11 8.20 -2.33 -23.61
CA LEU A 11 7.65 -2.30 -22.25
C LEU A 11 6.48 -3.26 -22.12
N GLN A 12 5.60 -3.34 -23.13
CA GLN A 12 4.52 -4.33 -23.17
C GLN A 12 5.05 -5.76 -23.04
N ASN A 13 6.12 -6.10 -23.79
CA ASN A 13 6.73 -7.42 -23.75
C ASN A 13 7.35 -7.72 -22.39
N ASN A 14 8.03 -6.74 -21.79
CA ASN A 14 8.57 -6.86 -20.44
C ASN A 14 7.45 -7.12 -19.40
N MET A 15 6.34 -6.40 -19.50
CA MET A 15 5.21 -6.59 -18.59
C MET A 15 4.56 -7.97 -18.75
N ARG A 16 4.39 -8.44 -20.00
CA ARG A 16 3.83 -9.76 -20.29
C ARG A 16 4.69 -10.91 -19.77
N THR A 17 6.01 -10.76 -19.80
CA THR A 17 6.94 -11.80 -19.32
C THR A 17 7.08 -11.84 -17.79
N ARG A 18 6.73 -10.75 -17.11
CA ARG A 18 6.82 -10.67 -15.64
C ARG A 18 5.56 -11.15 -14.93
N THR A 19 4.43 -11.13 -15.60
CA THR A 19 3.14 -11.56 -15.02
C THR A 19 2.83 -12.96 -15.52
N ALA A 20 2.87 -13.94 -14.62
CA ALA A 20 2.31 -15.25 -14.92
C ALA A 20 0.80 -15.11 -15.18
N PRO A 21 0.27 -15.75 -16.24
CA PRO A 21 -1.17 -15.74 -16.47
C PRO A 21 -1.87 -16.41 -15.30
N PHE A 22 -2.89 -15.76 -14.76
CA PHE A 22 -3.76 -16.37 -13.77
C PHE A 22 -4.64 -17.43 -14.47
N GLU A 23 -4.72 -18.62 -13.90
CA GLU A 23 -5.62 -19.68 -14.38
C GLU A 23 -7.09 -19.28 -14.28
N LYS A 24 -7.40 -18.43 -13.30
CA LYS A 24 -8.74 -17.85 -13.08
C LYS A 24 -8.59 -16.37 -12.81
N THR A 25 -9.56 -15.58 -13.21
CA THR A 25 -9.61 -14.16 -12.84
C THR A 25 -9.67 -14.07 -11.32
N PRO A 26 -8.69 -13.37 -10.67
CA PRO A 26 -8.61 -13.28 -9.21
C PRO A 26 -9.63 -12.26 -8.63
N TRP A 27 -10.79 -12.18 -9.27
CA TRP A 27 -11.86 -11.29 -8.84
C TRP A 27 -12.80 -12.03 -7.90
N VAL A 28 -13.07 -11.45 -6.76
CA VAL A 28 -14.07 -11.90 -5.79
C VAL A 28 -15.13 -10.83 -5.60
N GLU A 29 -16.36 -11.26 -5.41
CA GLU A 29 -17.43 -10.34 -5.04
C GLU A 29 -17.13 -9.78 -3.65
N ALA A 30 -17.08 -8.44 -3.56
CA ALA A 30 -16.76 -7.79 -2.30
C ALA A 30 -17.98 -7.85 -1.34
N PRO A 31 -17.75 -8.08 -0.04
CA PRO A 31 -18.79 -7.92 0.98
C PRO A 31 -19.20 -6.45 1.08
N LYS A 32 -20.28 -6.17 1.83
CA LYS A 32 -20.65 -4.79 2.16
C LYS A 32 -19.52 -4.15 2.96
N LEU A 33 -19.24 -2.88 2.70
CA LEU A 33 -18.15 -2.16 3.38
C LEU A 33 -18.31 -2.19 4.91
N ALA A 34 -19.52 -1.98 5.41
CA ALA A 34 -19.81 -2.01 6.84
C ALA A 34 -19.53 -3.39 7.52
N ASP A 35 -19.48 -4.46 6.72
CA ASP A 35 -19.15 -5.81 7.20
C ASP A 35 -17.68 -6.17 6.91
N SER A 36 -16.92 -5.24 6.33
CA SER A 36 -15.56 -5.50 5.83
C SER A 36 -14.50 -5.16 6.86
N ARG A 37 -13.52 -6.06 6.98
CA ARG A 37 -12.23 -5.74 7.61
C ARG A 37 -11.28 -5.27 6.52
N VAL A 38 -10.64 -4.12 6.72
CA VAL A 38 -9.81 -3.49 5.71
C VAL A 38 -8.36 -3.48 6.16
N ALA A 39 -7.45 -3.83 5.25
CA ALA A 39 -6.01 -3.71 5.44
C ALA A 39 -5.46 -2.62 4.52
N ILE A 40 -4.52 -1.82 5.02
CA ILE A 40 -3.73 -0.91 4.18
C ILE A 40 -2.45 -1.63 3.79
N ILE A 41 -2.21 -1.77 2.49
CA ILE A 41 -0.95 -2.30 1.96
C ILE A 41 -0.29 -1.17 1.17
N THR A 42 0.94 -0.82 1.52
CA THR A 42 1.70 0.22 0.85
C THR A 42 3.09 -0.27 0.47
N THR A 43 3.59 0.18 -0.66
CA THR A 43 4.98 -0.04 -1.11
C THR A 43 5.90 1.13 -0.75
N ALA A 44 5.46 2.08 0.06
CA ALA A 44 6.22 3.27 0.43
C ALA A 44 7.39 2.99 1.41
N ALA A 45 7.63 1.72 1.74
CA ALA A 45 8.68 1.30 2.68
C ALA A 45 8.58 1.99 4.05
N ILE A 46 7.35 2.11 4.55
CA ILE A 46 7.05 2.62 5.89
C ILE A 46 7.30 1.51 6.91
N HIS A 47 7.91 1.88 8.02
CA HIS A 47 8.14 1.00 9.16
C HIS A 47 8.14 1.82 10.46
N ARG A 48 8.10 1.16 11.61
CA ARG A 48 8.28 1.84 12.90
C ARG A 48 9.76 2.16 13.11
N HIS A 49 10.05 3.19 13.91
CA HIS A 49 11.44 3.55 14.24
C HIS A 49 12.21 2.44 14.95
N ASP A 50 11.51 1.57 15.70
CA ASP A 50 12.10 0.44 16.41
C ASP A 50 12.17 -0.85 15.55
N ASP A 51 11.68 -0.82 14.31
CA ASP A 51 11.73 -1.93 13.36
C ASP A 51 12.95 -1.80 12.43
N ARG A 52 13.31 -2.93 11.79
CA ARG A 52 14.42 -2.95 10.83
C ARG A 52 14.06 -2.14 9.58
N PRO A 53 14.87 -1.15 9.18
CA PRO A 53 14.67 -0.40 7.94
C PRO A 53 14.69 -1.31 6.71
N PHE A 54 14.05 -0.88 5.62
CA PHE A 54 14.19 -1.53 4.32
C PHE A 54 15.51 -1.12 3.66
N THR A 55 16.23 -2.09 3.08
CA THR A 55 17.49 -1.86 2.33
C THR A 55 17.27 -1.85 0.82
N GLY A 56 16.05 -2.18 0.36
CA GLY A 56 15.67 -2.17 -1.04
C GLY A 56 15.81 -3.51 -1.76
N HIS A 57 16.17 -4.58 -1.05
CA HIS A 57 16.32 -5.93 -1.60
C HIS A 57 15.45 -6.97 -0.90
N GLU A 58 14.70 -6.56 0.13
CA GLU A 58 13.82 -7.44 0.88
C GLU A 58 12.54 -7.73 0.09
N GLY A 59 12.10 -9.00 0.19
CA GLY A 59 10.78 -9.44 -0.25
C GLY A 59 9.78 -9.58 0.89
N ASP A 60 10.12 -9.07 2.07
CA ASP A 60 9.31 -9.11 3.29
C ASP A 60 8.51 -7.80 3.49
N TYR A 61 7.69 -7.78 4.52
CA TYR A 61 6.86 -6.63 4.90
C TYR A 61 7.03 -6.29 6.38
N ARG A 62 6.53 -5.13 6.78
CA ARG A 62 6.44 -4.70 8.18
C ARG A 62 4.98 -4.58 8.58
N VAL A 63 4.66 -5.12 9.73
CA VAL A 63 3.32 -4.99 10.32
C VAL A 63 3.27 -3.72 11.15
N ILE A 64 2.35 -2.82 10.80
CA ILE A 64 2.16 -1.56 11.50
C ILE A 64 0.82 -1.64 12.23
N PRO A 65 0.80 -1.53 13.57
CA PRO A 65 -0.43 -1.51 14.35
C PRO A 65 -1.38 -0.38 13.93
N GLY A 66 -2.68 -0.67 13.90
CA GLY A 66 -3.69 0.32 13.52
C GLY A 66 -3.84 1.49 14.50
N ASP A 67 -3.29 1.41 15.70
CA ASP A 67 -3.25 2.43 16.73
C ASP A 67 -1.92 3.18 16.83
N VAL A 68 -0.95 2.89 15.92
CA VAL A 68 0.36 3.54 15.92
C VAL A 68 0.24 5.07 15.81
N ASP A 69 1.10 5.77 16.53
CA ASP A 69 1.30 7.22 16.32
C ASP A 69 2.16 7.43 15.07
N TYR A 70 1.80 8.38 14.21
CA TYR A 70 2.58 8.69 13.01
C TYR A 70 4.01 9.16 13.32
N ARG A 71 4.23 9.73 14.51
CA ARG A 71 5.57 10.11 14.99
C ARG A 71 6.51 8.94 15.19
N ASP A 72 5.96 7.73 15.34
CA ASP A 72 6.73 6.49 15.48
C ASP A 72 7.07 5.84 14.14
N LEU A 73 6.64 6.45 13.02
CA LEU A 73 6.87 5.93 11.68
C LEU A 73 8.04 6.60 10.98
N ALA A 74 8.80 5.79 10.24
CA ALA A 74 9.86 6.21 9.34
C ALA A 74 9.63 5.66 7.93
N MET A 75 10.24 6.28 6.93
CA MET A 75 10.22 5.84 5.54
C MET A 75 11.65 5.64 5.04
N THR A 76 11.95 4.44 4.52
CA THR A 76 13.25 4.11 3.92
C THR A 76 13.15 3.70 2.46
N HIS A 77 12.23 4.31 1.72
CA HIS A 77 12.03 4.04 0.29
C HIS A 77 13.31 4.33 -0.51
N SER A 78 13.82 3.34 -1.25
CA SER A 78 15.11 3.42 -1.97
C SER A 78 15.04 4.13 -3.32
N SER A 79 13.84 4.29 -3.92
CA SER A 79 13.70 4.91 -5.24
C SER A 79 14.05 6.39 -5.21
N VAL A 80 14.91 6.80 -6.14
CA VAL A 80 15.25 8.22 -6.36
C VAL A 80 14.12 9.02 -7.02
N ASN A 81 13.16 8.33 -7.63
CA ASN A 81 12.00 8.93 -8.29
C ASN A 81 10.80 9.13 -7.36
N PHE A 82 10.91 8.70 -6.10
CA PHE A 82 9.85 8.85 -5.12
C PHE A 82 9.97 10.21 -4.44
N ASP A 83 8.97 11.07 -4.63
CA ASP A 83 8.90 12.36 -3.95
C ASP A 83 8.50 12.14 -2.47
N ARG A 84 9.43 12.41 -1.56
CA ARG A 84 9.24 12.28 -0.13
C ARG A 84 8.62 13.51 0.52
N SER A 85 8.53 14.63 -0.18
CA SER A 85 8.04 15.89 0.39
C SER A 85 6.57 15.78 0.81
N ALA A 86 5.74 15.11 0.00
CA ALA A 86 4.34 14.89 0.32
C ALA A 86 4.17 14.05 1.60
N TYR A 87 4.95 12.97 1.76
CA TYR A 87 4.95 12.15 2.98
C TYR A 87 5.37 12.95 4.21
N GLN A 88 6.37 13.82 4.10
CA GLN A 88 6.83 14.64 5.21
C GLN A 88 5.80 15.68 5.66
N GLN A 89 4.91 16.08 4.78
CA GLN A 89 3.82 17.00 5.07
C GLN A 89 2.58 16.26 5.60
N ASP A 90 2.24 15.13 4.99
CA ASP A 90 1.09 14.32 5.36
C ASP A 90 1.33 12.83 5.04
N VAL A 91 1.45 12.02 6.08
CA VAL A 91 1.61 10.57 5.97
C VAL A 91 0.41 9.91 5.27
N ASN A 92 -0.78 10.49 5.38
CA ASN A 92 -1.99 9.95 4.74
C ASN A 92 -1.89 9.86 3.21
N VAL A 93 -0.99 10.60 2.58
CA VAL A 93 -0.74 10.51 1.12
C VAL A 93 -0.32 9.10 0.69
N CYS A 94 0.43 8.38 1.51
CA CYS A 94 0.91 7.03 1.18
C CYS A 94 0.49 5.95 2.21
N PHE A 95 0.01 6.36 3.37
CA PHE A 95 -0.49 5.49 4.43
C PHE A 95 -1.69 6.12 5.15
N PRO A 96 -2.91 6.10 4.56
CA PRO A 96 -4.07 6.86 5.00
C PRO A 96 -4.74 6.28 6.25
N LEU A 97 -3.96 6.04 7.30
CA LEU A 97 -4.42 5.36 8.52
C LEU A 97 -5.47 6.19 9.29
N GLU A 98 -5.32 7.52 9.36
CA GLU A 98 -6.30 8.38 10.04
C GLU A 98 -7.64 8.40 9.32
N HIS A 99 -7.62 8.45 7.99
CA HIS A 99 -8.85 8.37 7.21
C HIS A 99 -9.55 7.02 7.40
N MET A 100 -8.79 5.94 7.45
CA MET A 100 -9.34 4.61 7.68
C MET A 100 -9.89 4.46 9.11
N ARG A 101 -9.25 5.05 10.12
CA ARG A 101 -9.78 5.11 11.49
C ARG A 101 -11.11 5.86 11.53
N ALA A 102 -11.21 7.00 10.84
CA ALA A 102 -12.44 7.77 10.75
C ALA A 102 -13.59 6.95 10.10
N LEU A 103 -13.28 6.11 9.10
CA LEU A 103 -14.26 5.21 8.50
C LEU A 103 -14.72 4.10 9.46
N VAL A 104 -13.85 3.62 10.34
CA VAL A 104 -14.23 2.69 11.42
C VAL A 104 -15.13 3.40 12.42
N ASP A 105 -14.75 4.59 12.85
CA ASP A 105 -15.49 5.37 13.87
C ASP A 105 -16.88 5.77 13.35
N SER A 106 -17.02 6.03 12.06
CA SER A 106 -18.32 6.32 11.42
C SER A 106 -19.17 5.07 11.13
N GLY A 107 -18.59 3.87 11.27
CA GLY A 107 -19.25 2.60 10.95
C GLY A 107 -19.37 2.30 9.46
N GLU A 108 -18.64 3.01 8.61
CA GLU A 108 -18.59 2.75 7.16
C GLU A 108 -17.81 1.48 6.83
N ILE A 109 -16.82 1.13 7.64
CA ILE A 109 -16.13 -0.17 7.61
C ILE A 109 -16.15 -0.81 9.00
N LEU A 110 -16.08 -2.15 9.05
CA LEU A 110 -16.16 -2.88 10.32
C LEU A 110 -14.93 -2.66 11.20
N SER A 111 -13.75 -2.81 10.64
CA SER A 111 -12.48 -2.66 11.38
C SER A 111 -11.27 -2.56 10.44
N LEU A 112 -10.15 -2.10 11.01
CA LEU A 112 -8.83 -2.26 10.39
C LEU A 112 -8.20 -3.58 10.83
N ILE A 113 -7.45 -4.19 9.92
CA ILE A 113 -6.65 -5.38 10.19
C ILE A 113 -5.17 -4.98 10.22
N HIS A 114 -4.46 -5.48 11.21
CA HIS A 114 -3.00 -5.49 11.21
C HIS A 114 -2.52 -6.71 10.40
N ILE A 115 -1.75 -6.50 9.38
CA ILE A 115 -1.10 -7.57 8.62
C ILE A 115 0.39 -7.48 8.84
#